data_031edec534c1953c1291cae47a8c3ac5
#
_entry.id   031edec534c1953c1291cae47a8c3ac5
#
_cell.length_a   1.000
_cell.length_b   1.000
_cell.length_c   1.000
_cell.angle_alpha   90.00
_cell.angle_beta   90.00
_cell.angle_gamma   90.00
#
_symmetry.space_group_name_H-M   'P 1'
#
loop_
_entity.id
_entity.type
_entity.pdbx_description
1 polymer ?
#
loop_
_entity_poly.entity_id
_entity_poly.type
_entity_poly.pdbx_seq_one_letter_code
_entity_poly.pdbx_strand_id
1 'polypeptide(L)'
;MRTNKTHGYSGFAIVEVLIATVVLAIGFIELTRAFSNISSVAVRAVAMTRASNITHATMERVMAQNFDAKGNEAGDYALVFDGTDDYIDVGNVTTGIKTISFWVEADAISTHTDYVLDLNGTDYIKIVNGEVTVNNIDSPTYYINAVAGERTIATVDAWYHVAITTATGIDANDVDLGRVEDIGEEFFSGKIDEVRLWNDVRTAAEILTYYNK
;
A
#
# COMPACT_ATOMS: atom_id res chain seq x y z
N MET A 1 -46.13 -2.88 -91.50
CA MET A 1 -46.86 -2.64 -90.22
C MET A 1 -45.88 -2.64 -89.11
N ARG A 2 -45.47 -1.49 -88.57
CA ARG A 2 -44.51 -1.38 -87.43
C ARG A 2 -45.31 -1.09 -86.17
N THR A 3 -45.31 -2.02 -85.21
CA THR A 3 -45.95 -1.82 -83.92
C THR A 3 -44.96 -1.12 -82.99
N ASN A 4 -45.28 0.11 -82.64
CA ASN A 4 -44.55 0.89 -81.64
C ASN A 4 -44.90 0.31 -80.26
N LYS A 5 -43.93 -0.30 -79.55
CA LYS A 5 -44.06 -0.64 -78.15
C LYS A 5 -43.73 0.61 -77.31
N THR A 6 -44.77 1.23 -76.79
CA THR A 6 -44.61 2.25 -75.73
C THR A 6 -44.20 1.59 -74.46
N HIS A 7 -42.97 1.91 -73.98
CA HIS A 7 -42.54 1.54 -72.63
C HIS A 7 -43.25 2.53 -71.67
N GLY A 8 -44.22 1.96 -70.92
CA GLY A 8 -44.81 2.70 -69.79
C GLY A 8 -43.81 2.82 -68.66
N TYR A 9 -43.45 4.04 -68.37
CA TYR A 9 -42.73 4.30 -67.06
C TYR A 9 -43.77 4.23 -66.00
N SER A 10 -43.69 3.18 -65.12
CA SER A 10 -44.43 3.15 -63.84
C SER A 10 -43.82 4.16 -62.93
N GLY A 11 -44.49 5.23 -62.60
CA GLY A 11 -44.10 6.17 -61.61
C GLY A 11 -44.14 5.48 -60.20
N PHE A 12 -43.20 5.82 -59.35
CA PHE A 12 -43.22 5.33 -57.96
C PHE A 12 -44.53 5.74 -57.29
N ALA A 13 -45.17 4.79 -56.59
CA ALA A 13 -46.36 5.09 -55.80
C ALA A 13 -45.97 5.94 -54.61
N ILE A 14 -46.79 6.88 -54.17
CA ILE A 14 -46.54 7.78 -53.04
C ILE A 14 -46.20 6.95 -51.80
N VAL A 15 -46.76 5.76 -51.63
CA VAL A 15 -46.52 4.82 -50.58
C VAL A 15 -45.06 4.28 -50.58
N GLU A 16 -44.49 3.99 -51.72
CA GLU A 16 -43.11 3.54 -51.90
C GLU A 16 -42.11 4.62 -51.47
N VAL A 17 -42.34 5.86 -51.81
CA VAL A 17 -41.52 7.00 -51.39
C VAL A 17 -41.62 7.19 -49.89
N LEU A 18 -42.82 7.02 -49.33
CA LEU A 18 -43.04 7.17 -47.90
C LEU A 18 -42.36 6.06 -47.10
N ILE A 19 -42.41 4.81 -47.56
CA ILE A 19 -41.69 3.69 -46.93
C ILE A 19 -40.18 3.92 -47.06
N ALA A 20 -39.67 4.32 -48.19
CA ALA A 20 -38.26 4.59 -48.41
C ALA A 20 -37.73 5.69 -47.47
N THR A 21 -38.48 6.77 -47.27
CA THR A 21 -38.10 7.86 -46.38
C THR A 21 -38.09 7.43 -44.92
N VAL A 22 -39.04 6.58 -44.49
CA VAL A 22 -39.07 6.03 -43.12
C VAL A 22 -37.89 5.11 -42.86
N VAL A 23 -37.58 4.22 -43.80
CA VAL A 23 -36.41 3.31 -43.69
C VAL A 23 -35.10 4.09 -43.65
N LEU A 24 -34.96 5.12 -44.49
CA LEU A 24 -33.79 6.01 -44.46
C LEU A 24 -33.67 6.77 -43.13
N ALA A 25 -34.79 7.27 -42.59
CA ALA A 25 -34.79 7.96 -41.29
C ALA A 25 -34.36 7.05 -40.15
N ILE A 26 -34.85 5.80 -40.11
CA ILE A 26 -34.42 4.80 -39.09
C ILE A 26 -32.93 4.49 -39.25
N GLY A 27 -32.46 4.26 -40.47
CA GLY A 27 -31.05 4.01 -40.75
C GLY A 27 -30.14 5.16 -40.30
N PHE A 28 -30.58 6.40 -40.50
CA PHE A 28 -29.82 7.58 -40.05
C PHE A 28 -29.78 7.71 -38.53
N ILE A 29 -30.87 7.38 -37.84
CA ILE A 29 -30.92 7.35 -36.36
C ILE A 29 -29.94 6.30 -35.80
N GLU A 30 -29.93 5.10 -36.35
CA GLU A 30 -29.02 4.05 -35.89
C GLU A 30 -27.56 4.37 -36.20
N LEU A 31 -27.28 5.01 -37.33
CA LEU A 31 -25.92 5.47 -37.64
C LEU A 31 -25.44 6.53 -36.66
N THR A 32 -26.27 7.51 -36.31
CA THR A 32 -25.93 8.54 -35.30
C THR A 32 -25.72 7.95 -33.92
N ARG A 33 -26.50 6.95 -33.53
CA ARG A 33 -26.29 6.20 -32.27
C ARG A 33 -24.96 5.44 -32.26
N ALA A 34 -24.63 4.77 -33.35
CA ALA A 34 -23.36 4.08 -33.51
C ALA A 34 -22.16 5.03 -33.40
N PHE A 35 -22.21 6.20 -34.05
CA PHE A 35 -21.18 7.23 -33.95
C PHE A 35 -21.02 7.78 -32.51
N SER A 36 -22.14 8.02 -31.84
CA SER A 36 -22.12 8.48 -30.44
C SER A 36 -21.46 7.44 -29.50
N ASN A 37 -21.78 6.16 -29.70
CA ASN A 37 -21.16 5.07 -28.90
C ASN A 37 -19.66 4.93 -29.17
N ILE A 38 -19.23 4.99 -30.43
CA ILE A 38 -17.81 4.93 -30.81
C ILE A 38 -17.06 6.12 -30.21
N SER A 39 -17.61 7.31 -30.25
CA SER A 39 -17.02 8.51 -29.67
C SER A 39 -16.85 8.37 -28.15
N SER A 40 -17.86 7.85 -27.44
CA SER A 40 -17.80 7.65 -26.00
C SER A 40 -16.76 6.58 -25.58
N VAL A 41 -16.62 5.52 -26.36
CA VAL A 41 -15.60 4.47 -26.14
C VAL A 41 -14.20 5.02 -26.38
N ALA A 42 -14.00 5.82 -27.44
CA ALA A 42 -12.72 6.45 -27.73
C ALA A 42 -12.28 7.41 -26.62
N VAL A 43 -13.19 8.24 -26.12
CA VAL A 43 -12.90 9.16 -24.98
C VAL A 43 -12.51 8.39 -23.71
N ARG A 44 -13.22 7.29 -23.41
CA ARG A 44 -12.91 6.44 -22.26
C ARG A 44 -11.54 5.75 -22.43
N ALA A 45 -11.23 5.24 -23.61
CA ALA A 45 -9.94 4.62 -23.90
C ALA A 45 -8.78 5.61 -23.73
N VAL A 46 -8.90 6.83 -24.20
CA VAL A 46 -7.91 7.91 -24.02
C VAL A 46 -7.77 8.27 -22.54
N ALA A 47 -8.88 8.37 -21.79
CA ALA A 47 -8.85 8.65 -20.36
C ALA A 47 -8.16 7.53 -19.57
N MET A 48 -8.45 6.26 -19.89
CA MET A 48 -7.77 5.11 -19.27
C MET A 48 -6.26 5.08 -19.56
N THR A 49 -5.88 5.35 -20.82
CA THR A 49 -4.46 5.41 -21.20
C THR A 49 -3.74 6.55 -20.47
N ARG A 50 -4.36 7.71 -20.33
CA ARG A 50 -3.78 8.83 -19.55
C ARG A 50 -3.66 8.49 -18.08
N ALA A 51 -4.68 7.89 -17.46
CA ALA A 51 -4.65 7.45 -16.07
C ALA A 51 -3.54 6.41 -15.85
N SER A 52 -3.42 5.41 -16.72
CA SER A 52 -2.35 4.41 -16.68
C SER A 52 -0.96 5.05 -16.81
N ASN A 53 -0.77 5.96 -17.76
CA ASN A 53 0.50 6.65 -17.97
C ASN A 53 0.90 7.53 -16.77
N ILE A 54 -0.08 8.21 -16.13
CA ILE A 54 0.17 9.01 -14.91
C ILE A 54 0.55 8.07 -13.76
N THR A 55 -0.14 6.93 -13.61
CA THR A 55 0.15 5.95 -12.57
C THR A 55 1.55 5.35 -12.77
N HIS A 56 1.91 4.96 -14.00
CA HIS A 56 3.25 4.47 -14.32
C HIS A 56 4.33 5.53 -14.08
N ALA A 57 4.12 6.77 -14.55
CA ALA A 57 5.07 7.86 -14.34
C ALA A 57 5.24 8.22 -12.85
N THR A 58 4.17 8.15 -12.07
CA THR A 58 4.23 8.37 -10.62
C THR A 58 4.96 7.22 -9.94
N MET A 59 4.68 5.98 -10.35
CA MET A 59 5.33 4.78 -9.82
C MET A 59 6.83 4.74 -10.19
N GLU A 60 7.18 5.06 -11.44
CA GLU A 60 8.58 5.20 -11.86
C GLU A 60 9.29 6.33 -11.11
N ARG A 61 8.60 7.45 -10.86
CA ARG A 61 9.15 8.56 -10.08
C ARG A 61 9.37 8.18 -8.61
N VAL A 62 8.45 7.43 -8.01
CA VAL A 62 8.59 6.90 -6.64
C VAL A 62 9.70 5.85 -6.60
N MET A 63 9.81 4.96 -7.60
CA MET A 63 10.89 3.97 -7.71
C MET A 63 12.25 4.60 -8.07
N ALA A 64 12.28 5.74 -8.77
CA ALA A 64 13.50 6.47 -9.11
C ALA A 64 13.93 7.47 -8.01
N GLN A 65 13.08 7.77 -7.06
CA GLN A 65 13.54 8.31 -5.79
C GLN A 65 14.37 7.18 -5.18
N ASN A 66 15.63 7.43 -4.94
CA ASN A 66 16.48 6.52 -4.22
C ASN A 66 15.79 6.19 -2.89
N PHE A 67 14.97 5.13 -2.89
CA PHE A 67 14.75 4.39 -1.67
C PHE A 67 16.16 3.98 -1.26
N ASP A 68 16.61 4.46 -0.16
CA ASP A 68 17.94 4.21 0.33
C ASP A 68 18.23 2.70 0.28
N ALA A 69 18.96 2.29 -0.79
CA ALA A 69 19.38 0.89 -0.97
C ALA A 69 20.46 0.50 0.06
N LYS A 70 20.81 1.41 0.98
CA LYS A 70 21.85 1.19 1.96
C LYS A 70 21.36 1.22 3.41
N GLY A 71 20.09 1.51 3.71
CA GLY A 71 19.59 1.51 5.09
C GLY A 71 20.49 2.22 6.13
N ASN A 72 21.44 3.00 5.64
CA ASN A 72 22.49 3.64 6.42
C ASN A 72 22.32 5.15 6.50
N GLU A 73 21.31 5.67 5.82
CA GLU A 73 20.90 7.07 5.90
C GLU A 73 19.60 7.16 6.70
N ALA A 74 19.62 6.50 7.87
CA ALA A 74 18.59 6.60 8.86
C ALA A 74 18.33 8.08 9.14
N GLY A 75 17.14 8.55 8.82
CA GLY A 75 16.69 9.86 9.24
C GLY A 75 16.10 10.78 8.18
N ASP A 76 16.38 10.62 6.89
CA ASP A 76 15.84 11.55 5.89
C ASP A 76 14.33 11.37 5.63
N TYR A 77 13.74 10.21 5.97
CA TYR A 77 12.32 9.89 5.73
C TYR A 77 11.67 9.06 6.85
N ALA A 78 12.24 9.05 8.04
CA ALA A 78 11.68 8.30 9.16
C ALA A 78 10.32 8.86 9.60
N LEU A 79 9.45 8.00 10.11
CA LEU A 79 8.22 8.38 10.79
C LEU A 79 8.60 9.02 12.13
N VAL A 80 8.11 10.22 12.39
CA VAL A 80 8.37 10.97 13.62
C VAL A 80 7.11 10.96 14.48
N PHE A 81 7.26 10.64 15.75
CA PHE A 81 6.19 10.56 16.75
C PHE A 81 6.54 11.47 17.92
N ASP A 82 5.61 12.31 18.35
CA ASP A 82 5.84 13.32 19.41
C ASP A 82 5.53 12.82 20.84
N GLY A 83 5.06 11.58 20.96
CA GLY A 83 4.69 10.97 22.24
C GLY A 83 3.36 11.45 22.83
N THR A 84 2.55 12.16 22.06
CA THR A 84 1.29 12.75 22.56
C THR A 84 0.06 12.10 21.95
N ASP A 85 -0.04 12.07 20.62
CA ASP A 85 -1.20 11.54 19.90
C ASP A 85 -0.87 11.00 18.49
N ASP A 86 0.41 11.00 18.12
CA ASP A 86 0.87 10.48 16.84
C ASP A 86 0.86 8.94 16.79
N TYR A 87 0.21 8.40 15.79
CA TYR A 87 0.25 6.97 15.46
C TYR A 87 -0.07 6.73 13.98
N ILE A 88 0.22 5.55 13.50
CA ILE A 88 -0.18 5.08 12.17
C ILE A 88 -0.98 3.79 12.32
N ASP A 89 -2.25 3.84 11.96
CA ASP A 89 -3.11 2.67 11.79
C ASP A 89 -2.84 2.05 10.41
N VAL A 90 -2.22 0.89 10.40
CA VAL A 90 -1.94 0.07 9.20
C VAL A 90 -3.06 -0.94 8.98
N GLY A 91 -3.76 -1.32 10.05
CA GLY A 91 -4.84 -2.29 10.06
C GLY A 91 -4.37 -3.72 9.79
N ASN A 92 -5.20 -4.50 9.10
CA ASN A 92 -4.94 -5.92 8.85
C ASN A 92 -3.86 -6.12 7.78
N VAL A 93 -2.72 -6.68 8.18
CA VAL A 93 -1.58 -6.95 7.29
C VAL A 93 -1.53 -8.41 6.88
N THR A 94 -1.39 -9.36 7.84
CA THR A 94 -1.28 -10.80 7.56
C THR A 94 -1.34 -11.61 8.86
N THR A 95 -1.31 -12.93 8.72
CA THR A 95 -1.25 -13.88 9.85
C THR A 95 0.05 -14.68 9.83
N GLY A 96 0.44 -15.22 10.99
CA GLY A 96 1.56 -16.14 11.10
C GLY A 96 2.93 -15.46 11.07
N ILE A 97 3.04 -14.21 11.52
CA ILE A 97 4.31 -13.48 11.63
C ILE A 97 5.22 -14.16 12.64
N LYS A 98 6.49 -14.37 12.25
CA LYS A 98 7.52 -15.01 13.07
C LYS A 98 8.78 -14.17 13.23
N THR A 99 8.92 -13.13 12.45
CA THR A 99 10.02 -12.16 12.58
C THR A 99 9.49 -10.77 12.36
N ILE A 100 9.89 -9.86 13.21
CA ILE A 100 9.59 -8.44 13.17
C ILE A 100 10.91 -7.71 13.22
N SER A 101 11.15 -6.72 12.36
CA SER A 101 12.27 -5.80 12.54
C SER A 101 11.92 -4.38 12.15
N PHE A 102 12.62 -3.44 12.76
CA PHE A 102 12.49 -2.01 12.49
C PHE A 102 13.74 -1.27 12.97
N TRP A 103 13.93 -0.07 12.47
CA TRP A 103 14.85 0.89 13.06
C TRP A 103 14.08 1.81 14.01
N VAL A 104 14.69 2.15 15.12
CA VAL A 104 14.11 3.02 16.14
C VAL A 104 15.17 3.97 16.70
N GLU A 105 14.78 5.24 16.86
CA GLU A 105 15.48 6.28 17.61
C GLU A 105 14.50 6.78 18.67
N ALA A 106 14.77 6.51 19.95
CA ALA A 106 13.91 6.91 21.05
C ALA A 106 14.38 8.23 21.66
N ASP A 107 13.47 9.17 21.89
CA ASP A 107 13.76 10.46 22.51
C ASP A 107 13.96 10.35 24.04
N ALA A 108 13.42 9.29 24.65
CA ALA A 108 13.56 9.01 26.07
C ALA A 108 13.72 7.50 26.31
N ILE A 109 14.59 7.12 27.24
CA ILE A 109 14.81 5.71 27.61
C ILE A 109 14.76 5.46 29.12
N SER A 110 14.61 6.49 29.94
CA SER A 110 14.60 6.37 31.40
C SER A 110 13.21 6.66 31.97
N THR A 111 12.72 5.75 32.81
CA THR A 111 11.43 5.87 33.54
C THR A 111 10.19 6.04 32.65
N HIS A 112 10.27 5.65 31.40
CA HIS A 112 9.18 5.76 30.43
C HIS A 112 8.88 4.40 29.79
N THR A 113 7.64 4.22 29.38
CA THR A 113 7.20 3.08 28.56
C THR A 113 6.76 3.64 27.21
N ASP A 114 7.46 3.23 26.18
CA ASP A 114 7.17 3.61 24.81
C ASP A 114 6.53 2.43 24.06
N TYR A 115 5.32 2.57 23.57
CA TYR A 115 4.65 1.56 22.76
C TYR A 115 5.00 1.76 21.30
N VAL A 116 5.85 0.91 20.77
CA VAL A 116 6.48 1.10 19.45
C VAL A 116 5.63 0.49 18.33
N LEU A 117 5.18 -0.74 18.54
CA LEU A 117 4.46 -1.51 17.51
C LEU A 117 3.42 -2.40 18.16
N ASP A 118 2.18 -2.25 17.76
CA ASP A 118 1.08 -3.18 18.02
C ASP A 118 0.85 -4.09 16.81
N LEU A 119 0.46 -5.33 17.05
CA LEU A 119 0.13 -6.31 16.01
C LEU A 119 -1.37 -6.67 16.01
N ASN A 120 -2.04 -6.59 17.18
CA ASN A 120 -3.44 -6.99 17.33
C ASN A 120 -4.07 -6.60 18.69
N GLY A 121 -3.59 -5.55 19.35
CA GLY A 121 -4.04 -5.12 20.68
C GLY A 121 -3.49 -5.95 21.84
N THR A 122 -3.01 -7.18 21.60
CA THR A 122 -2.50 -8.09 22.62
C THR A 122 -1.02 -8.40 22.44
N ASP A 123 -0.61 -8.62 21.20
CA ASP A 123 0.77 -8.93 20.83
C ASP A 123 1.44 -7.63 20.36
N TYR A 124 2.31 -7.07 21.20
CA TYR A 124 2.93 -5.78 20.92
C TYR A 124 4.37 -5.69 21.41
N ILE A 125 5.09 -4.68 20.90
CA ILE A 125 6.49 -4.38 21.25
C ILE A 125 6.53 -3.01 21.90
N LYS A 126 7.25 -2.94 23.02
CA LYS A 126 7.50 -1.70 23.76
C LYS A 126 8.93 -1.60 24.24
N ILE A 127 9.34 -0.38 24.56
CA ILE A 127 10.61 -0.07 25.22
C ILE A 127 10.28 0.36 26.64
N VAL A 128 10.88 -0.30 27.63
CA VAL A 128 10.69 0.00 29.05
C VAL A 128 12.06 0.22 29.70
N ASN A 129 12.30 1.42 30.18
CA ASN A 129 13.61 1.79 30.76
C ASN A 129 14.80 1.47 29.85
N GLY A 130 14.65 1.69 28.55
CA GLY A 130 15.68 1.38 27.54
C GLY A 130 15.79 -0.08 27.13
N GLU A 131 14.94 -0.98 27.67
CA GLU A 131 14.90 -2.36 27.22
C GLU A 131 13.73 -2.62 26.28
N VAL A 132 14.01 -3.22 25.13
CA VAL A 132 12.99 -3.74 24.21
C VAL A 132 12.34 -4.96 24.84
N THR A 133 11.03 -4.89 25.01
CA THR A 133 10.20 -5.96 25.58
C THR A 133 8.98 -6.22 24.70
N VAL A 134 8.42 -7.41 24.80
CA VAL A 134 7.21 -7.80 24.09
C VAL A 134 6.12 -8.21 25.08
N ASN A 135 4.87 -8.08 24.65
CA ASN A 135 3.73 -8.64 25.35
C ASN A 135 3.17 -9.82 24.54
N ASN A 136 2.81 -10.89 25.22
CA ASN A 136 2.14 -12.09 24.70
C ASN A 136 2.81 -12.76 23.49
N ILE A 137 4.05 -12.43 23.15
CA ILE A 137 4.83 -13.12 22.11
C ILE A 137 5.59 -14.26 22.75
N ASP A 138 5.38 -15.49 22.26
CA ASP A 138 5.93 -16.70 22.85
C ASP A 138 7.42 -16.88 22.51
N SER A 139 8.23 -17.16 23.54
CA SER A 139 9.65 -17.52 23.43
C SER A 139 10.46 -16.62 22.47
N PRO A 140 10.43 -15.29 22.64
CA PRO A 140 11.08 -14.37 21.70
C PRO A 140 12.60 -14.42 21.80
N THR A 141 13.26 -14.32 20.65
CA THR A 141 14.69 -14.03 20.56
C THR A 141 14.90 -12.62 20.07
N TYR A 142 15.62 -11.82 20.84
CA TYR A 142 15.87 -10.42 20.54
C TYR A 142 17.22 -10.23 19.84
N TYR A 143 17.28 -9.19 19.02
CA TYR A 143 18.50 -8.70 18.39
C TYR A 143 18.49 -7.17 18.41
N ILE A 144 19.54 -6.57 18.93
CA ILE A 144 19.84 -5.15 18.79
C ILE A 144 21.11 -5.00 17.95
N ASN A 145 21.03 -4.24 16.87
CA ASN A 145 22.13 -4.05 15.92
C ASN A 145 22.73 -5.40 15.48
N ALA A 146 21.84 -6.37 15.19
CA ALA A 146 22.14 -7.75 14.81
C ALA A 146 22.87 -8.60 15.89
N VAL A 147 23.00 -8.12 17.14
CA VAL A 147 23.57 -8.89 18.24
C VAL A 147 22.47 -9.70 18.93
N ALA A 148 22.55 -11.03 18.84
CA ALA A 148 21.57 -11.94 19.41
C ALA A 148 21.59 -11.91 20.95
N GLY A 149 20.38 -11.90 21.56
CA GLY A 149 20.18 -11.85 23.01
C GLY A 149 20.29 -10.43 23.60
N GLU A 150 20.73 -9.45 22.84
CA GLU A 150 20.74 -8.05 23.25
C GLU A 150 19.33 -7.45 23.16
N ARG A 151 18.95 -6.61 24.14
CA ARG A 151 17.65 -5.93 24.21
C ARG A 151 17.77 -4.45 24.55
N THR A 152 18.99 -3.97 24.83
CA THR A 152 19.22 -2.64 25.39
C THR A 152 19.37 -1.59 24.31
N ILE A 153 18.55 -0.54 24.39
CA ILE A 153 18.76 0.74 23.73
C ILE A 153 19.51 1.62 24.72
N ALA A 154 20.80 1.82 24.50
CA ALA A 154 21.68 2.39 25.50
C ALA A 154 21.66 3.92 25.58
N THR A 155 21.30 4.59 24.47
CA THR A 155 21.35 6.06 24.35
C THR A 155 20.11 6.58 23.60
N VAL A 156 19.64 7.75 24.02
CA VAL A 156 18.62 8.52 23.29
C VAL A 156 19.23 9.14 22.02
N ASP A 157 18.38 9.58 21.10
CA ASP A 157 18.79 10.24 19.86
C ASP A 157 19.81 9.43 19.03
N ALA A 158 19.73 8.11 19.11
CA ALA A 158 20.59 7.19 18.38
C ALA A 158 19.75 6.07 17.74
N TRP A 159 20.08 5.73 16.51
CA TRP A 159 19.40 4.69 15.76
C TRP A 159 19.83 3.30 16.21
N TYR A 160 18.84 2.45 16.47
CA TYR A 160 19.02 1.04 16.77
C TYR A 160 18.18 0.19 15.84
N HIS A 161 18.79 -0.79 15.21
CA HIS A 161 18.05 -1.84 14.53
C HIS A 161 17.57 -2.87 15.55
N VAL A 162 16.27 -3.04 15.65
CA VAL A 162 15.62 -4.05 16.49
C VAL A 162 15.13 -5.17 15.60
N ALA A 163 15.39 -6.43 15.99
CA ALA A 163 14.72 -7.56 15.42
C ALA A 163 14.27 -8.55 16.50
N ILE A 164 13.10 -9.12 16.34
CA ILE A 164 12.50 -10.08 17.26
C ILE A 164 12.02 -11.27 16.45
N THR A 165 12.43 -12.47 16.86
CA THR A 165 11.98 -13.71 16.23
C THR A 165 11.25 -14.60 17.23
N THR A 166 10.25 -15.34 16.76
CA THR A 166 9.52 -16.33 17.53
C THR A 166 9.20 -17.56 16.65
N ALA A 167 9.10 -18.72 17.26
CA ALA A 167 8.70 -19.94 16.55
C ALA A 167 7.17 -20.00 16.31
N THR A 168 6.40 -19.35 17.19
CA THR A 168 4.94 -19.30 17.15
C THR A 168 4.50 -18.15 16.23
N GLY A 169 3.61 -18.42 15.29
CA GLY A 169 3.07 -17.37 14.41
C GLY A 169 2.16 -16.41 15.17
N ILE A 170 2.32 -15.12 14.91
CA ILE A 170 1.53 -14.03 15.47
C ILE A 170 0.56 -13.53 14.37
N ASP A 171 -0.67 -13.25 14.74
CA ASP A 171 -1.62 -12.63 13.83
C ASP A 171 -1.45 -11.10 13.87
N ALA A 172 -1.05 -10.51 12.74
CA ALA A 172 -0.93 -9.07 12.55
C ALA A 172 -2.20 -8.54 11.85
N ASN A 173 -3.33 -8.62 12.54
CA ASN A 173 -4.65 -8.30 12.00
C ASN A 173 -5.16 -6.90 12.38
N ASP A 174 -4.41 -6.18 13.22
CA ASP A 174 -4.67 -4.80 13.61
C ASP A 174 -3.36 -4.13 14.02
N VAL A 175 -2.60 -3.70 13.00
CA VAL A 175 -1.23 -3.19 13.20
C VAL A 175 -1.24 -1.70 13.37
N ASP A 176 -0.70 -1.23 14.51
CA ASP A 176 -0.44 0.18 14.78
C ASP A 176 1.06 0.43 15.01
N LEU A 177 1.54 1.58 14.54
CA LEU A 177 2.87 2.10 14.86
C LEU A 177 2.73 3.32 15.79
N GLY A 178 3.53 3.36 16.84
CA GLY A 178 3.57 4.48 17.78
C GLY A 178 2.56 4.41 18.90
N ARG A 179 1.72 3.38 18.96
CA ARG A 179 0.76 3.14 20.05
C ARG A 179 0.40 1.67 20.20
N VAL A 180 -0.36 1.34 21.25
CA VAL A 180 -1.19 0.13 21.37
C VAL A 180 -2.61 0.57 21.66
N GLU A 181 -3.57 0.26 20.77
CA GLU A 181 -4.92 0.82 20.79
C GLU A 181 -5.66 0.55 22.11
N ASP A 182 -5.54 -0.66 22.65
CA ASP A 182 -6.29 -1.11 23.84
C ASP A 182 -5.68 -0.66 25.18
N ILE A 183 -4.51 -0.01 25.20
CA ILE A 183 -3.78 0.28 26.45
C ILE A 183 -3.89 1.76 26.85
N GLY A 184 -4.47 2.63 26.03
CA GLY A 184 -4.75 4.01 26.38
C GLY A 184 -3.72 5.02 25.84
N GLU A 185 -3.50 6.12 26.56
CA GLU A 185 -2.85 7.34 26.06
C GLU A 185 -1.30 7.31 26.11
N GLU A 186 -0.64 6.14 26.03
CA GLU A 186 0.82 6.04 26.02
C GLU A 186 1.33 5.86 24.59
N PHE A 187 1.77 6.96 23.99
CA PHE A 187 2.31 7.03 22.63
C PHE A 187 3.84 6.96 22.63
N PHE A 188 4.41 6.50 21.52
CA PHE A 188 5.85 6.50 21.32
C PHE A 188 6.37 7.91 21.05
N SER A 189 7.51 8.28 21.67
CA SER A 189 8.25 9.50 21.35
C SER A 189 9.58 9.15 20.71
N GLY A 190 9.78 9.58 19.45
CA GLY A 190 10.99 9.29 18.70
C GLY A 190 10.73 9.07 17.22
N LYS A 191 11.58 8.25 16.61
CA LYS A 191 11.47 7.94 15.18
C LYS A 191 11.47 6.44 14.93
N ILE A 192 10.68 6.00 13.95
CA ILE A 192 10.60 4.62 13.48
C ILE A 192 10.84 4.60 11.98
N ASP A 193 11.61 3.62 11.50
CA ASP A 193 11.87 3.41 10.09
C ASP A 193 11.96 1.92 9.74
N GLU A 194 11.77 1.61 8.48
CA GLU A 194 11.97 0.28 7.88
C GLU A 194 11.29 -0.88 8.62
N VAL A 195 10.04 -0.71 9.05
CA VAL A 195 9.26 -1.78 9.70
C VAL A 195 9.02 -2.91 8.72
N ARG A 196 9.45 -4.12 9.10
CA ARG A 196 9.36 -5.33 8.29
C ARG A 196 8.77 -6.48 9.09
N LEU A 197 7.85 -7.20 8.48
CA LEU A 197 7.19 -8.38 9.04
C LEU A 197 7.42 -9.59 8.11
N TRP A 198 7.82 -10.74 8.69
CA TRP A 198 7.99 -11.99 7.94
C TRP A 198 7.23 -13.13 8.60
N ASN A 199 6.70 -14.03 7.80
CA ASN A 199 6.01 -15.25 8.25
C ASN A 199 6.95 -16.44 8.51
N ASP A 200 8.26 -16.23 8.41
CA ASP A 200 9.30 -17.21 8.73
C ASP A 200 10.26 -16.67 9.80
N VAL A 201 10.96 -17.58 10.47
CA VAL A 201 11.98 -17.23 11.45
C VAL A 201 13.27 -16.87 10.71
N ARG A 202 13.65 -15.59 10.75
CA ARG A 202 14.91 -15.13 10.16
C ARG A 202 16.09 -15.59 11.00
N THR A 203 17.13 -16.06 10.32
CA THR A 203 18.41 -16.41 10.95
C THR A 203 19.21 -15.16 11.33
N ALA A 204 20.14 -15.29 12.27
CA ALA A 204 21.05 -14.20 12.64
C ALA A 204 21.83 -13.63 11.43
N ALA A 205 22.19 -14.47 10.46
CA ALA A 205 22.89 -14.02 9.25
C ALA A 205 21.98 -13.18 8.33
N GLU A 206 20.71 -13.51 8.22
CA GLU A 206 19.73 -12.73 7.48
C GLU A 206 19.45 -11.40 8.17
N ILE A 207 19.28 -11.40 9.52
CA ILE A 207 19.10 -10.17 10.30
C ILE A 207 20.31 -9.24 10.13
N LEU A 208 21.54 -9.78 10.21
CA LEU A 208 22.76 -9.01 9.95
C LEU A 208 22.81 -8.43 8.53
N THR A 209 22.27 -9.16 7.55
CA THR A 209 22.18 -8.67 6.17
C THR A 209 21.24 -7.47 6.06
N TYR A 210 20.14 -7.48 6.78
CA TYR A 210 19.18 -6.37 6.79
C TYR A 210 19.69 -5.17 7.61
N TYR A 211 20.42 -5.41 8.69
CA TYR A 211 21.09 -4.36 9.46
C TYR A 211 22.14 -3.59 8.64
N ASN A 212 22.84 -4.25 7.71
CA ASN A 212 23.91 -3.63 6.92
C ASN A 212 23.43 -3.03 5.59
N LYS A 213 22.14 -3.01 5.35
CA LYS A 213 21.55 -2.42 4.15
C LYS A 213 21.06 -1.02 4.45
#